data_c5d1c3a1c3f61e4282d0729bbc639f08
#
_entry.id   c5d1c3a1c3f61e4282d0729bbc639f08
#
_cell.length_a   1.000
_cell.length_b   1.000
_cell.length_c   1.000
_cell.angle_alpha   90.00
_cell.angle_beta   90.00
_cell.angle_gamma   90.00
#
_symmetry.space_group_name_H-M   'P 1'
#
loop_
_entity.id
_entity.type
_entity.pdbx_description
1 polymer ?
#
loop_
_entity_poly.entity_id
_entity_poly.type
_entity_poly.pdbx_seq_one_letter_code
_entity_poly.pdbx_strand_id
1 'polypeptide(L)'
;AQLKAAILKRSHTYSSGEEIEADIATVQGELSALRSSLSGARTVTAEHSGTYSAACDGYESLLTPEFLQSVTPSQLEELPSGQTGGSSLGKLIIGETWSYTAVIATEQAQQLEKGDWLTLRFSKGAQQDIDAQVTYLSAAEDGKQAVVLTCREYLAQTTQLRHQAAQLVLRSYEGLRIPTNALRMNEDNQLGVYCVVGKVASFKPVSMVYRGDGYSLVQAASPSQDVSVLRPGD
;
A
#
# COMPACT_ATOMS: atom_id res chain seq x y z
N ALA A 1 20.70 -4.02 18.03
CA ALA A 1 21.53 -4.22 16.81
C ALA A 1 22.41 -3.01 16.51
N GLN A 2 21.90 -1.77 16.61
CA GLN A 2 22.66 -0.54 16.34
C GLN A 2 23.81 -0.29 17.34
N LEU A 3 23.59 -0.61 18.63
CA LEU A 3 24.63 -0.45 19.66
C LEU A 3 25.81 -1.40 19.42
N LYS A 4 25.52 -2.67 19.05
CA LYS A 4 26.55 -3.64 18.67
C LYS A 4 27.39 -3.19 17.46
N ALA A 5 26.72 -2.61 16.45
CA ALA A 5 27.39 -2.11 15.26
C ALA A 5 28.25 -0.86 15.54
N ALA A 6 27.83 -0.01 16.48
CA ALA A 6 28.59 1.17 16.88
C ALA A 6 29.85 0.78 17.69
N ILE A 7 29.75 -0.22 18.57
CA ILE A 7 30.88 -0.73 19.36
C ILE A 7 31.92 -1.43 18.45
N LEU A 8 31.45 -2.21 17.47
CA LEU A 8 32.33 -2.95 16.56
C LEU A 8 32.98 -2.07 15.47
N LYS A 9 32.51 -0.82 15.28
CA LYS A 9 33.09 0.13 14.30
C LYS A 9 34.16 1.05 14.85
N ARG A 10 34.36 1.06 16.18
CA ARG A 10 35.49 1.81 16.73
C ARG A 10 36.79 1.03 16.53
N SER A 11 37.56 1.42 15.54
CA SER A 11 38.98 1.00 15.47
C SER A 11 39.76 1.81 16.51
N HIS A 12 40.09 1.18 17.62
CA HIS A 12 40.99 1.76 18.60
C HIS A 12 42.39 1.24 18.35
N THR A 13 43.32 2.15 18.17
CA THR A 13 44.74 1.85 18.17
C THR A 13 45.26 2.21 19.58
N TYR A 14 45.58 1.23 20.38
CA TYR A 14 46.11 1.43 21.72
C TYR A 14 47.63 1.48 21.64
N SER A 15 48.25 2.49 22.27
CA SER A 15 49.70 2.66 22.34
C SER A 15 50.26 2.06 23.65
N SER A 16 49.44 1.84 24.68
CA SER A 16 49.91 1.27 25.95
C SER A 16 48.83 0.42 26.65
N GLY A 17 49.24 -0.44 27.59
CA GLY A 17 48.32 -1.21 28.45
C GLY A 17 47.46 -0.31 29.34
N GLU A 18 47.99 0.83 29.77
CA GLU A 18 47.27 1.79 30.62
C GLU A 18 46.09 2.45 29.90
N GLU A 19 46.21 2.71 28.60
CA GLU A 19 45.11 3.23 27.79
C GLU A 19 43.98 2.20 27.68
N ILE A 20 44.31 0.91 27.56
CA ILE A 20 43.31 -0.17 27.51
C ILE A 20 42.57 -0.27 28.86
N GLU A 21 43.26 -0.19 29.99
CA GLU A 21 42.66 -0.23 31.31
C GLU A 21 41.75 0.98 31.57
N ALA A 22 42.16 2.17 31.13
CA ALA A 22 41.36 3.39 31.24
C ALA A 22 40.07 3.31 30.41
N ASP A 23 40.14 2.78 29.18
CA ASP A 23 38.98 2.59 28.33
C ASP A 23 38.04 1.51 28.87
N ILE A 24 38.57 0.40 29.42
CA ILE A 24 37.77 -0.62 30.11
C ILE A 24 37.04 -0.02 31.29
N ALA A 25 37.70 0.79 32.13
CA ALA A 25 37.06 1.44 33.26
C ALA A 25 35.93 2.41 32.83
N THR A 26 36.17 3.15 31.74
CA THR A 26 35.16 4.06 31.17
C THR A 26 33.95 3.30 30.67
N VAL A 27 34.13 2.24 29.89
CA VAL A 27 33.03 1.41 29.37
C VAL A 27 32.28 0.69 30.50
N GLN A 28 32.98 0.25 31.55
CA GLN A 28 32.39 -0.34 32.74
C GLN A 28 31.53 0.71 33.50
N GLY A 29 32.02 1.95 33.60
CA GLY A 29 31.27 3.06 34.18
C GLY A 29 29.97 3.37 33.39
N GLU A 30 30.06 3.46 32.08
CA GLU A 30 28.91 3.64 31.19
C GLU A 30 27.90 2.48 31.31
N LEU A 31 28.38 1.24 31.35
CA LEU A 31 27.54 0.07 31.53
C LEU A 31 26.84 0.07 32.89
N SER A 32 27.53 0.48 33.94
CA SER A 32 26.97 0.60 35.29
C SER A 32 25.89 1.68 35.36
N ALA A 33 26.15 2.84 34.76
CA ALA A 33 25.19 3.93 34.66
C ALA A 33 23.92 3.50 33.87
N LEU A 34 24.13 2.79 32.76
CA LEU A 34 23.03 2.26 31.94
C LEU A 34 22.20 1.22 32.74
N ARG A 35 22.86 0.32 33.46
CA ARG A 35 22.18 -0.66 34.31
C ARG A 35 21.40 0.01 35.44
N SER A 36 21.93 1.06 36.05
CA SER A 36 21.25 1.83 37.07
C SER A 36 20.01 2.55 36.53
N SER A 37 20.11 3.14 35.35
CA SER A 37 18.95 3.79 34.68
C SER A 37 17.85 2.79 34.31
N LEU A 38 18.21 1.52 34.09
CA LEU A 38 17.27 0.42 33.79
C LEU A 38 16.74 -0.27 35.03
N SER A 39 17.23 0.06 36.23
CA SER A 39 16.84 -0.64 37.50
C SER A 39 15.36 -0.46 37.85
N GLY A 40 14.69 0.55 37.29
CA GLY A 40 13.24 0.76 37.38
C GLY A 40 12.44 0.26 36.21
N ALA A 41 13.08 -0.30 35.18
CA ALA A 41 12.39 -0.78 34.00
C ALA A 41 11.57 -2.02 34.30
N ARG A 42 10.28 -1.98 33.93
CA ARG A 42 9.41 -3.18 34.02
C ARG A 42 9.42 -3.85 32.64
N THR A 43 9.67 -5.16 32.67
CA THR A 43 9.52 -5.99 31.48
C THR A 43 8.05 -6.38 31.32
N VAL A 44 7.46 -6.03 30.20
CA VAL A 44 6.13 -6.50 29.79
C VAL A 44 6.34 -7.57 28.75
N THR A 45 5.87 -8.78 29.04
CA THR A 45 5.95 -9.90 28.09
C THR A 45 4.61 -10.02 27.36
N ALA A 46 4.66 -10.09 26.03
CA ALA A 46 3.48 -10.33 25.22
C ALA A 46 3.04 -11.80 25.38
N GLU A 47 1.74 -12.03 25.59
CA GLU A 47 1.17 -13.39 25.70
C GLU A 47 1.04 -14.07 24.34
N HIS A 48 0.96 -13.27 23.27
CA HIS A 48 0.81 -13.73 21.89
C HIS A 48 1.86 -13.11 20.98
N SER A 49 2.19 -13.80 19.90
CA SER A 49 3.00 -13.23 18.82
C SER A 49 2.17 -12.25 18.01
N GLY A 50 2.78 -11.16 17.56
CA GLY A 50 2.10 -10.13 16.79
C GLY A 50 3.04 -8.99 16.40
N THR A 51 2.50 -7.99 15.71
CA THR A 51 3.22 -6.77 15.35
C THR A 51 3.00 -5.71 16.42
N TYR A 52 4.08 -5.27 17.06
CA TYR A 52 4.01 -4.18 18.03
C TYR A 52 3.96 -2.82 17.33
N SER A 53 3.05 -1.96 17.76
CA SER A 53 2.96 -0.56 17.36
C SER A 53 2.91 0.35 18.58
N ALA A 54 3.77 1.37 18.59
CA ALA A 54 3.75 2.39 19.63
C ALA A 54 2.60 3.41 19.43
N ALA A 55 1.95 3.40 18.26
CA ALA A 55 0.85 4.29 17.95
C ALA A 55 -0.46 3.75 18.56
N CYS A 56 -0.92 4.41 19.63
CA CYS A 56 -2.23 4.20 20.25
C CYS A 56 -2.92 5.55 20.31
N ASP A 57 -4.00 5.71 19.58
CA ASP A 57 -4.70 6.97 19.41
C ASP A 57 -6.16 6.93 19.87
N GLY A 58 -6.60 5.82 20.45
CA GLY A 58 -7.95 5.62 20.96
C GLY A 58 -8.96 5.13 19.92
N TYR A 59 -8.61 5.13 18.64
CA TYR A 59 -9.48 4.59 17.60
C TYR A 59 -9.60 3.05 17.66
N GLU A 60 -8.71 2.39 18.38
CA GLU A 60 -8.73 0.95 18.57
C GLU A 60 -10.04 0.44 19.19
N SER A 61 -10.68 1.26 20.02
CA SER A 61 -11.98 0.95 20.66
C SER A 61 -13.18 1.35 19.81
N LEU A 62 -12.99 2.21 18.80
CA LEU A 62 -14.05 2.70 17.93
C LEU A 62 -14.12 1.92 16.62
N LEU A 63 -12.99 1.74 15.97
CA LEU A 63 -12.88 1.07 14.67
C LEU A 63 -12.68 -0.43 14.87
N THR A 64 -13.63 -1.08 15.51
CA THR A 64 -13.60 -2.55 15.70
C THR A 64 -14.02 -3.29 14.44
N PRO A 65 -13.66 -4.56 14.26
CA PRO A 65 -14.12 -5.36 13.12
C PRO A 65 -15.65 -5.41 12.99
N GLU A 66 -16.37 -5.41 14.12
CA GLU A 66 -17.82 -5.42 14.15
C GLU A 66 -18.40 -4.09 13.64
N PHE A 67 -17.81 -2.96 14.08
CA PHE A 67 -18.20 -1.64 13.60
C PHE A 67 -18.00 -1.52 12.08
N LEU A 68 -16.89 -2.02 11.57
CA LEU A 68 -16.57 -1.96 10.13
C LEU A 68 -17.52 -2.78 9.25
N GLN A 69 -18.26 -3.74 9.80
CA GLN A 69 -19.26 -4.53 9.05
C GLN A 69 -20.58 -3.81 8.84
N SER A 70 -20.81 -2.68 9.50
CA SER A 70 -22.06 -1.92 9.44
C SER A 70 -21.86 -0.41 9.40
N VAL A 71 -20.65 0.03 9.15
CA VAL A 71 -20.28 1.46 9.17
C VAL A 71 -21.00 2.25 8.08
N THR A 72 -21.45 3.47 8.43
CA THR A 72 -22.09 4.40 7.50
C THR A 72 -21.19 5.60 7.18
N PRO A 73 -21.46 6.34 6.08
CA PRO A 73 -20.74 7.57 5.77
C PRO A 73 -20.74 8.57 6.91
N SER A 74 -21.91 8.84 7.49
CA SER A 74 -22.06 9.79 8.60
C SER A 74 -21.23 9.39 9.82
N GLN A 75 -21.22 8.10 10.17
CA GLN A 75 -20.41 7.60 11.29
C GLN A 75 -18.90 7.77 11.07
N LEU A 76 -18.42 7.65 9.83
CA LEU A 76 -17.00 7.87 9.52
C LEU A 76 -16.64 9.37 9.53
N GLU A 77 -17.54 10.24 9.08
CA GLU A 77 -17.33 11.68 9.08
C GLU A 77 -17.39 12.28 10.50
N GLU A 78 -18.18 11.68 11.39
CA GLU A 78 -18.32 12.09 12.79
C GLU A 78 -17.23 11.54 13.71
N LEU A 79 -16.29 10.72 13.20
CA LEU A 79 -15.19 10.23 14.02
C LEU A 79 -14.40 11.40 14.64
N PRO A 80 -14.19 11.38 15.95
CA PRO A 80 -13.51 12.49 16.62
C PRO A 80 -12.08 12.62 16.11
N SER A 81 -11.69 13.81 15.69
CA SER A 81 -10.32 14.11 15.27
C SER A 81 -9.41 14.15 16.49
N GLY A 82 -8.38 13.29 16.52
CA GLY A 82 -7.29 13.38 17.49
C GLY A 82 -7.67 12.97 18.91
N GLN A 83 -8.17 11.77 19.09
CA GLN A 83 -8.18 11.16 20.41
C GLN A 83 -6.73 10.97 20.87
N THR A 84 -6.33 11.70 21.88
CA THR A 84 -5.07 11.40 22.59
C THR A 84 -5.27 10.06 23.27
N GLY A 85 -4.62 9.05 22.73
CA GLY A 85 -4.53 7.74 23.38
C GLY A 85 -4.07 7.94 24.82
N GLY A 86 -4.68 7.23 25.75
CA GLY A 86 -4.27 7.25 27.14
C GLY A 86 -2.79 6.86 27.29
N SER A 87 -2.31 6.83 28.52
CA SER A 87 -0.94 6.46 28.91
C SER A 87 -0.60 4.99 28.59
N SER A 88 -0.85 4.53 27.34
CA SER A 88 -0.55 3.19 26.88
C SER A 88 0.84 3.11 26.27
N LEU A 89 1.55 2.05 26.56
CA LEU A 89 2.91 1.79 26.05
C LEU A 89 2.90 1.48 24.56
N GLY A 90 1.74 1.12 24.00
CA GLY A 90 1.59 0.66 22.63
C GLY A 90 0.48 -0.39 22.53
N LYS A 91 0.33 -0.95 21.34
CA LYS A 91 -0.60 -2.05 21.05
C LYS A 91 0.10 -3.21 20.38
N LEU A 92 -0.38 -4.42 20.64
CA LEU A 92 0.01 -5.62 19.93
C LEU A 92 -1.09 -5.98 18.93
N ILE A 93 -0.74 -6.00 17.65
CA ILE A 93 -1.64 -6.37 16.58
C ILE A 93 -1.47 -7.87 16.34
N ILE A 94 -2.54 -8.62 16.59
CA ILE A 94 -2.58 -10.07 16.38
C ILE A 94 -3.23 -10.32 15.02
N GLY A 95 -2.56 -11.08 14.15
CA GLY A 95 -2.97 -11.34 12.78
C GLY A 95 -2.20 -10.52 11.76
N GLU A 96 -2.54 -10.70 10.50
CA GLU A 96 -1.82 -10.13 9.34
C GLU A 96 -2.68 -9.16 8.54
N THR A 97 -3.95 -8.98 8.91
CA THR A 97 -4.89 -8.14 8.17
C THR A 97 -5.09 -6.80 8.84
N TRP A 98 -5.28 -5.79 8.02
CA TRP A 98 -5.67 -4.46 8.45
C TRP A 98 -6.71 -3.89 7.47
N SER A 99 -7.47 -2.90 7.91
CA SER A 99 -8.54 -2.33 7.12
C SER A 99 -8.29 -0.86 6.83
N TYR A 100 -8.62 -0.45 5.61
CA TYR A 100 -8.73 0.94 5.20
C TYR A 100 -10.20 1.26 4.93
N THR A 101 -10.71 2.33 5.54
CA THR A 101 -12.08 2.79 5.33
C THR A 101 -12.07 4.17 4.72
N ALA A 102 -12.99 4.40 3.78
CA ALA A 102 -13.15 5.70 3.15
C ALA A 102 -14.63 5.96 2.83
N VAL A 103 -14.96 7.24 2.72
CA VAL A 103 -16.23 7.68 2.15
C VAL A 103 -15.98 8.08 0.70
N ILE A 104 -16.73 7.48 -0.21
CA ILE A 104 -16.63 7.71 -1.67
C ILE A 104 -17.99 8.13 -2.23
N ALA A 105 -17.99 8.77 -3.39
CA ALA A 105 -19.23 9.11 -4.08
C ALA A 105 -19.98 7.84 -4.54
N THR A 106 -21.29 7.88 -4.53
CA THR A 106 -22.13 6.73 -4.93
C THR A 106 -21.84 6.28 -6.36
N GLU A 107 -21.53 7.20 -7.28
CA GLU A 107 -21.18 6.86 -8.67
C GLU A 107 -19.90 6.04 -8.76
N GLN A 108 -18.95 6.28 -7.85
CA GLN A 108 -17.73 5.49 -7.75
C GLN A 108 -18.00 4.13 -7.10
N ALA A 109 -18.82 4.12 -6.05
CA ALA A 109 -19.19 2.90 -5.35
C ALA A 109 -19.98 1.91 -6.23
N GLN A 110 -20.77 2.39 -7.19
CA GLN A 110 -21.49 1.54 -8.17
C GLN A 110 -20.56 0.72 -9.07
N GLN A 111 -19.27 1.06 -9.14
CA GLN A 111 -18.27 0.31 -9.90
C GLN A 111 -17.60 -0.79 -9.07
N LEU A 112 -17.97 -0.91 -7.80
CA LEU A 112 -17.39 -1.84 -6.84
C LEU A 112 -18.44 -2.84 -6.38
N GLU A 113 -18.00 -4.09 -6.21
CA GLU A 113 -18.78 -5.13 -5.58
C GLU A 113 -18.01 -5.71 -4.39
N LYS A 114 -18.74 -6.23 -3.40
CA LYS A 114 -18.10 -6.95 -2.29
C LYS A 114 -17.34 -8.16 -2.83
N GLY A 115 -16.07 -8.25 -2.51
CA GLY A 115 -15.17 -9.29 -2.98
C GLY A 115 -14.19 -8.83 -4.06
N ASP A 116 -14.43 -7.68 -4.67
CA ASP A 116 -13.54 -7.12 -5.68
C ASP A 116 -12.15 -6.83 -5.11
N TRP A 117 -11.16 -7.03 -5.96
CA TRP A 117 -9.78 -6.63 -5.69
C TRP A 117 -9.47 -5.32 -6.41
N LEU A 118 -8.83 -4.42 -5.69
CA LEU A 118 -8.37 -3.15 -6.20
C LEU A 118 -7.00 -2.82 -5.61
N THR A 119 -6.32 -1.86 -6.23
CA THR A 119 -5.03 -1.40 -5.72
C THR A 119 -5.22 -0.10 -4.95
N LEU A 120 -4.72 -0.07 -3.72
CA LEU A 120 -4.70 1.07 -2.83
C LEU A 120 -3.32 1.74 -2.90
N ARG A 121 -3.29 3.02 -3.26
CA ARG A 121 -2.07 3.81 -3.36
C ARG A 121 -2.14 5.01 -2.43
N PHE A 122 -1.27 5.05 -1.43
CA PHE A 122 -1.19 6.17 -0.51
C PHE A 122 -0.39 7.34 -1.10
N SER A 123 -0.85 8.54 -0.83
CA SER A 123 -0.12 9.76 -1.22
C SER A 123 1.14 10.00 -0.41
N LYS A 124 1.19 9.46 0.83
CA LYS A 124 2.32 9.58 1.77
C LYS A 124 2.38 8.33 2.66
N GLY A 125 3.57 7.99 3.12
CA GLY A 125 3.79 6.97 4.15
C GLY A 125 4.09 5.57 3.63
N ALA A 126 3.30 5.02 2.73
CA ALA A 126 3.59 3.79 2.01
C ALA A 126 3.78 4.11 0.53
N GLN A 127 4.93 3.74 -0.02
CA GLN A 127 5.28 4.03 -1.41
C GLN A 127 4.87 2.91 -2.37
N GLN A 128 4.47 1.77 -1.83
CA GLN A 128 4.06 0.60 -2.60
C GLN A 128 2.58 0.64 -2.91
N ASP A 129 2.21 0.09 -4.05
CA ASP A 129 0.84 -0.26 -4.35
C ASP A 129 0.44 -1.46 -3.49
N ILE A 130 -0.73 -1.41 -2.87
CA ILE A 130 -1.21 -2.41 -1.92
C ILE A 130 -2.49 -3.03 -2.45
N ASP A 131 -2.50 -4.34 -2.57
CA ASP A 131 -3.70 -5.05 -2.95
C ASP A 131 -4.70 -5.08 -1.80
N ALA A 132 -5.91 -4.67 -2.09
CA ALA A 132 -6.99 -4.53 -1.14
C ALA A 132 -8.27 -5.19 -1.66
N GLN A 133 -8.96 -5.90 -0.80
CA GLN A 133 -10.24 -6.52 -1.13
C GLN A 133 -11.39 -5.71 -0.52
N VAL A 134 -12.41 -5.43 -1.31
CA VAL A 134 -13.66 -4.82 -0.85
C VAL A 134 -14.39 -5.82 0.05
N THR A 135 -14.45 -5.53 1.35
CA THR A 135 -15.13 -6.41 2.32
C THR A 135 -16.50 -5.91 2.71
N TYR A 136 -16.72 -4.60 2.62
CA TYR A 136 -18.02 -4.01 2.91
C TYR A 136 -18.24 -2.73 2.10
N LEU A 137 -19.51 -2.52 1.71
CA LEU A 137 -20.04 -1.29 1.11
C LEU A 137 -21.34 -0.95 1.83
N SER A 138 -21.45 0.28 2.31
CA SER A 138 -22.67 0.73 2.99
C SER A 138 -23.81 1.00 2.01
N ALA A 139 -25.02 1.20 2.53
CA ALA A 139 -26.06 1.88 1.79
C ALA A 139 -25.63 3.32 1.44
N ALA A 140 -26.24 3.90 0.42
CA ALA A 140 -25.99 5.29 0.04
C ALA A 140 -26.67 6.23 1.04
N GLU A 141 -25.92 7.23 1.52
CA GLU A 141 -26.36 8.35 2.34
C GLU A 141 -25.90 9.65 1.67
N ASP A 142 -26.79 10.53 1.33
CA ASP A 142 -26.52 11.86 0.75
C ASP A 142 -25.53 11.82 -0.45
N GLY A 143 -25.70 10.80 -1.33
CA GLY A 143 -24.83 10.62 -2.49
C GLY A 143 -23.45 10.05 -2.18
N LYS A 144 -23.22 9.55 -0.98
CA LYS A 144 -21.98 8.94 -0.52
C LYS A 144 -22.19 7.52 -0.02
N GLN A 145 -21.13 6.72 -0.04
CA GLN A 145 -21.11 5.37 0.55
C GLN A 145 -19.78 5.17 1.29
N ALA A 146 -19.85 4.44 2.39
CA ALA A 146 -18.66 3.96 3.08
C ALA A 146 -18.15 2.68 2.41
N VAL A 147 -16.87 2.61 2.15
CA VAL A 147 -16.18 1.42 1.67
C VAL A 147 -15.18 0.94 2.72
N VAL A 148 -15.16 -0.36 2.97
CA VAL A 148 -14.15 -1.02 3.82
C VAL A 148 -13.33 -1.95 2.95
N LEU A 149 -12.03 -1.71 2.96
CA LEU A 149 -11.04 -2.48 2.22
C LEU A 149 -10.17 -3.24 3.23
N THR A 150 -9.98 -4.53 2.99
CA THR A 150 -9.09 -5.35 3.80
C THR A 150 -7.81 -5.65 3.03
N CYS A 151 -6.68 -5.38 3.67
CA CYS A 151 -5.34 -5.56 3.16
C CYS A 151 -4.61 -6.62 3.98
N ARG A 152 -3.69 -7.35 3.36
CA ARG A 152 -2.88 -8.40 4.02
C ARG A 152 -1.39 -8.09 4.01
N GLU A 153 -0.98 -7.12 3.24
CA GLU A 153 0.42 -6.79 3.04
C GLU A 153 0.81 -5.51 3.79
N TYR A 154 2.07 -5.35 4.04
CA TYR A 154 2.69 -4.13 4.61
C TYR A 154 2.13 -3.68 5.96
N LEU A 155 1.57 -4.59 6.78
CA LEU A 155 1.02 -4.26 8.09
C LEU A 155 2.01 -3.46 8.96
N ALA A 156 3.27 -3.88 9.04
CA ALA A 156 4.28 -3.21 9.86
C ALA A 156 4.53 -1.76 9.42
N GLN A 157 4.48 -1.48 8.12
CA GLN A 157 4.70 -0.15 7.54
C GLN A 157 3.47 0.76 7.72
N THR A 158 2.27 0.18 7.79
CA THR A 158 1.01 0.92 7.87
C THR A 158 0.53 1.17 9.29
N THR A 159 1.12 0.54 10.30
CA THR A 159 0.69 0.66 11.71
C THR A 159 0.62 2.09 12.25
N GLN A 160 1.40 3.00 11.70
CA GLN A 160 1.44 4.40 12.09
C GLN A 160 0.62 5.33 11.18
N LEU A 161 0.07 4.78 10.10
CA LEU A 161 -0.80 5.54 9.23
C LEU A 161 -2.19 5.63 9.87
N ARG A 162 -2.77 6.84 9.84
CA ARG A 162 -4.13 7.09 10.33
C ARG A 162 -4.91 7.78 9.22
N HIS A 163 -5.33 8.99 9.38
CA HIS A 163 -6.04 9.72 8.36
C HIS A 163 -5.14 9.99 7.15
N GLN A 164 -5.17 9.09 6.19
CA GLN A 164 -4.37 9.17 4.97
C GLN A 164 -5.26 9.19 3.74
N ALA A 165 -5.03 10.16 2.88
CA ALA A 165 -5.64 10.14 1.55
C ALA A 165 -4.99 9.03 0.71
N ALA A 166 -5.83 8.25 0.05
CA ALA A 166 -5.38 7.21 -0.86
C ALA A 166 -6.14 7.28 -2.18
N GLN A 167 -5.47 6.86 -3.22
CA GLN A 167 -6.07 6.65 -4.53
C GLN A 167 -6.52 5.20 -4.64
N LEU A 168 -7.77 4.99 -4.98
CA LEU A 168 -8.32 3.68 -5.30
C LEU A 168 -8.18 3.45 -6.80
N VAL A 169 -7.38 2.48 -7.20
CA VAL A 169 -7.25 2.07 -8.60
C VAL A 169 -8.23 0.92 -8.82
N LEU A 170 -9.39 1.25 -9.36
CA LEU A 170 -10.51 0.33 -9.53
C LEU A 170 -10.27 -0.66 -10.65
N ARG A 171 -9.59 -0.24 -11.70
CA ARG A 171 -9.26 -1.07 -12.88
C ARG A 171 -7.92 -0.65 -13.45
N SER A 172 -7.10 -1.63 -13.79
CA SER A 172 -5.87 -1.47 -14.54
C SER A 172 -6.02 -2.18 -15.88
N TYR A 173 -5.63 -1.50 -16.95
CA TYR A 173 -5.64 -2.07 -18.29
C TYR A 173 -4.24 -2.05 -18.86
N GLU A 174 -3.80 -3.19 -19.37
CA GLU A 174 -2.53 -3.31 -20.06
C GLU A 174 -2.74 -3.46 -21.55
N GLY A 175 -1.95 -2.72 -22.35
CA GLY A 175 -2.03 -2.77 -23.79
C GLY A 175 -1.16 -1.72 -24.46
N LEU A 176 -1.08 -1.79 -25.78
CA LEU A 176 -0.43 -0.78 -26.59
C LEU A 176 -1.35 0.43 -26.74
N ARG A 177 -0.83 1.60 -26.39
CA ARG A 177 -1.56 2.86 -26.56
C ARG A 177 -1.43 3.35 -28.00
N ILE A 178 -2.56 3.46 -28.66
CA ILE A 178 -2.65 3.98 -30.02
C ILE A 178 -3.64 5.16 -30.10
N PRO A 179 -3.48 6.09 -31.03
CA PRO A 179 -4.50 7.10 -31.30
C PRO A 179 -5.80 6.42 -31.76
N THR A 180 -6.96 6.86 -31.24
CA THR A 180 -8.26 6.27 -31.60
C THR A 180 -8.53 6.34 -33.09
N ASN A 181 -8.04 7.40 -33.76
CA ASN A 181 -8.17 7.58 -35.21
C ASN A 181 -7.28 6.65 -36.04
N ALA A 182 -6.36 5.91 -35.44
CA ALA A 182 -5.56 4.89 -36.14
C ALA A 182 -6.29 3.55 -36.30
N LEU A 183 -7.35 3.32 -35.52
CA LEU A 183 -8.16 2.11 -35.62
C LEU A 183 -8.91 2.05 -36.96
N ARG A 184 -8.86 0.91 -37.62
CA ARG A 184 -9.53 0.61 -38.90
C ARG A 184 -10.15 -0.78 -38.84
N MET A 185 -11.14 -0.97 -39.68
CA MET A 185 -11.67 -2.30 -40.00
C MET A 185 -11.19 -2.70 -41.39
N ASN A 186 -10.75 -3.93 -41.53
CA ASN A 186 -10.41 -4.51 -42.84
C ASN A 186 -11.68 -5.03 -43.57
N GLU A 187 -11.51 -5.58 -44.75
CA GLU A 187 -12.59 -6.16 -45.55
C GLU A 187 -13.29 -7.35 -44.88
N ASP A 188 -12.58 -8.03 -43.98
CA ASP A 188 -13.09 -9.15 -43.20
C ASP A 188 -13.77 -8.74 -41.89
N ASN A 189 -14.05 -7.42 -41.68
CA ASN A 189 -14.61 -6.86 -40.44
C ASN A 189 -13.75 -7.07 -39.21
N GLN A 190 -12.43 -7.22 -39.36
CA GLN A 190 -11.51 -7.30 -38.23
C GLN A 190 -11.01 -5.91 -37.85
N LEU A 191 -11.04 -5.62 -36.55
CA LEU A 191 -10.47 -4.38 -36.02
C LEU A 191 -8.94 -4.47 -36.02
N GLY A 192 -8.25 -3.44 -36.48
CA GLY A 192 -6.80 -3.42 -36.54
C GLY A 192 -6.23 -2.04 -36.80
N VAL A 193 -4.94 -2.00 -37.00
CA VAL A 193 -4.18 -0.80 -37.36
C VAL A 193 -3.31 -1.09 -38.59
N TYR A 194 -3.10 -0.06 -39.40
CA TYR A 194 -2.11 -0.12 -40.47
C TYR A 194 -0.78 0.43 -39.95
N CYS A 195 0.24 -0.42 -39.95
CA CYS A 195 1.61 -0.05 -39.63
C CYS A 195 2.43 0.08 -40.91
N VAL A 196 3.20 1.15 -41.04
CA VAL A 196 4.06 1.38 -42.19
C VAL A 196 5.49 1.03 -41.82
N VAL A 197 5.99 -0.07 -42.36
CA VAL A 197 7.38 -0.49 -42.18
C VAL A 197 8.11 -0.28 -43.52
N GLY A 198 8.98 0.69 -43.55
CA GLY A 198 9.64 1.13 -44.78
C GLY A 198 8.65 1.79 -45.75
N LYS A 199 8.32 1.10 -46.85
CA LYS A 199 7.37 1.58 -47.89
C LYS A 199 6.09 0.73 -47.96
N VAL A 200 5.94 -0.24 -47.08
CA VAL A 200 4.82 -1.21 -47.11
C VAL A 200 3.92 -0.95 -45.92
N ALA A 201 2.64 -0.75 -46.17
CA ALA A 201 1.62 -0.73 -45.14
C ALA A 201 1.09 -2.16 -44.91
N SER A 202 1.14 -2.62 -43.66
CA SER A 202 0.60 -3.92 -43.27
C SER A 202 -0.52 -3.73 -42.23
N PHE A 203 -1.60 -4.46 -42.41
CA PHE A 203 -2.70 -4.50 -41.44
C PHE A 203 -2.35 -5.43 -40.30
N LYS A 204 -2.49 -4.95 -39.08
CA LYS A 204 -2.24 -5.72 -37.85
C LYS A 204 -3.53 -5.79 -37.04
N PRO A 205 -4.16 -6.97 -36.90
CA PRO A 205 -5.40 -7.12 -36.17
C PRO A 205 -5.16 -6.94 -34.67
N VAL A 206 -6.08 -6.23 -34.03
CA VAL A 206 -6.02 -5.95 -32.58
C VAL A 206 -7.39 -6.12 -31.95
N SER A 207 -7.40 -6.45 -30.66
CA SER A 207 -8.57 -6.37 -29.80
C SER A 207 -8.49 -5.11 -28.93
N MET A 208 -9.61 -4.41 -28.81
CA MET A 208 -9.70 -3.22 -27.98
C MET A 208 -9.87 -3.64 -26.52
N VAL A 209 -8.99 -3.16 -25.65
CA VAL A 209 -9.04 -3.38 -24.20
C VAL A 209 -9.71 -2.21 -23.50
N TYR A 210 -9.36 -0.98 -23.91
CA TYR A 210 -9.92 0.23 -23.31
C TYR A 210 -9.96 1.37 -24.30
N ARG A 211 -10.98 2.22 -24.24
CA ARG A 211 -11.09 3.44 -25.01
C ARG A 211 -11.07 4.66 -24.09
N GLY A 212 -10.02 5.47 -24.22
CA GLY A 212 -9.86 6.75 -23.55
C GLY A 212 -10.24 7.93 -24.43
N ASP A 213 -9.99 9.14 -23.94
CA ASP A 213 -10.19 10.37 -24.70
C ASP A 213 -9.00 10.57 -25.66
N GLY A 214 -9.26 10.46 -26.97
CA GLY A 214 -8.27 10.57 -28.02
C GLY A 214 -7.32 9.38 -28.21
N TYR A 215 -7.38 8.36 -27.37
CA TYR A 215 -6.55 7.14 -27.48
C TYR A 215 -7.34 5.87 -27.18
N SER A 216 -6.78 4.74 -27.62
CA SER A 216 -7.28 3.42 -27.28
C SER A 216 -6.12 2.52 -26.83
N LEU A 217 -6.39 1.65 -25.85
CA LEU A 217 -5.47 0.58 -25.50
C LEU A 217 -5.92 -0.68 -26.24
N VAL A 218 -4.98 -1.29 -26.92
CA VAL A 218 -5.22 -2.50 -27.72
C VAL A 218 -4.21 -3.58 -27.40
N GLN A 219 -4.62 -4.80 -27.59
CA GLN A 219 -3.74 -5.97 -27.57
C GLN A 219 -3.78 -6.65 -28.95
N ALA A 220 -2.72 -7.38 -29.29
CA ALA A 220 -2.72 -8.18 -30.50
C ALA A 220 -3.87 -9.20 -30.46
N ALA A 221 -4.61 -9.33 -31.54
CA ALA A 221 -5.79 -10.22 -31.58
C ALA A 221 -5.42 -11.72 -31.55
N SER A 222 -4.16 -12.07 -31.80
CA SER A 222 -3.67 -13.46 -31.72
C SER A 222 -2.24 -13.49 -31.21
N PRO A 223 -1.87 -14.43 -30.33
CA PRO A 223 -0.51 -14.62 -29.82
C PRO A 223 0.42 -15.35 -30.81
N SER A 224 0.10 -15.42 -32.10
CA SER A 224 0.91 -16.14 -33.08
C SER A 224 2.24 -15.42 -33.33
N GLN A 225 3.30 -16.19 -33.52
CA GLN A 225 4.67 -15.70 -33.79
C GLN A 225 4.82 -15.02 -35.18
N ASP A 226 3.72 -14.76 -35.87
CA ASP A 226 3.70 -14.15 -37.20
C ASP A 226 4.03 -12.67 -37.21
N VAL A 227 4.55 -12.20 -38.31
CA VAL A 227 4.96 -10.83 -38.62
C VAL A 227 3.80 -9.82 -38.52
N SER A 228 2.56 -10.32 -38.44
CA SER A 228 1.31 -9.54 -38.35
C SER A 228 0.95 -9.03 -36.93
N VAL A 229 1.77 -9.34 -35.92
CA VAL A 229 1.49 -8.92 -34.53
C VAL A 229 1.92 -7.47 -34.31
N LEU A 230 1.03 -6.66 -33.74
CA LEU A 230 1.36 -5.30 -33.33
C LEU A 230 2.36 -5.31 -32.17
N ARG A 231 3.43 -4.54 -32.28
CA ARG A 231 4.50 -4.44 -31.28
C ARG A 231 4.75 -2.98 -30.89
N PRO A 232 5.33 -2.73 -29.70
CA PRO A 232 5.80 -1.40 -29.34
C PRO A 232 6.81 -0.88 -30.38
N GLY A 233 6.57 0.31 -30.92
CA GLY A 233 7.43 0.96 -31.90
C GLY A 233 7.05 0.71 -33.39
N ASP A 234 5.97 -0.02 -33.65
CA ASP A 234 5.40 -0.17 -35.01
C ASP A 234 4.76 1.12 -35.52
#